data_f7613c7baccfce7d6a522039cb5204c0
#
_entry.id   f7613c7baccfce7d6a522039cb5204c0
#
_cell.length_a   1.000
_cell.length_b   1.000
_cell.length_c   1.000
_cell.angle_alpha   90.00
_cell.angle_beta   90.00
_cell.angle_gamma   90.00
#
_symmetry.space_group_name_H-M   'P 1'
#
loop_
_entity.id
_entity.type
_entity.pdbx_description
1 polymer ?
#
loop_
_entity_poly.entity_id
_entity_poly.type
_entity_poly.pdbx_seq_one_letter_code
_entity_poly.pdbx_strand_id
1 'polypeptide(L)'
;MLIFKDRNYEKSHMKLNFDTKKYIDEIRKNDNYFHTFINRETLAAGVLVLQPGEEDTQTPHDSDEVYYVVKGDGFLKINKKDYPISEGKMYFVQKDVEHYFFGNTRELIVLYFFGGPDS
;
A
#
# COMPACT_ATOMS: atom_id res chain seq x y z
N MET A 1 4.28 -24.96 -4.67
CA MET A 1 4.58 -24.21 -5.89
C MET A 1 3.31 -23.92 -6.65
N LEU A 2 3.19 -22.73 -7.15
CA LEU A 2 2.05 -22.31 -7.93
C LEU A 2 2.34 -22.53 -9.41
N ILE A 3 1.52 -23.33 -10.07
CA ILE A 3 1.67 -23.64 -11.48
C ILE A 3 0.45 -23.11 -12.23
N PHE A 4 0.67 -22.15 -13.11
CA PHE A 4 -0.39 -21.64 -13.95
C PHE A 4 -0.41 -22.42 -15.27
N LYS A 5 -1.30 -23.39 -15.34
CA LYS A 5 -1.55 -24.15 -16.58
C LYS A 5 -2.78 -23.64 -17.31
N ASP A 6 -3.43 -22.64 -16.74
CA ASP A 6 -4.63 -22.07 -17.33
C ASP A 6 -4.26 -21.19 -18.51
N ARG A 7 -4.55 -21.69 -19.71
CA ARG A 7 -4.31 -20.94 -20.93
C ARG A 7 -5.17 -19.67 -21.05
N ASN A 8 -6.32 -19.65 -20.37
CA ASN A 8 -7.18 -18.49 -20.34
C ASN A 8 -6.51 -17.35 -19.57
N TYR A 9 -5.77 -17.68 -18.52
CA TYR A 9 -5.00 -16.71 -17.75
C TYR A 9 -3.97 -16.00 -18.63
N GLU A 10 -3.18 -16.77 -19.39
CA GLU A 10 -2.20 -16.21 -20.30
C GLU A 10 -2.86 -15.40 -21.43
N LYS A 11 -3.96 -15.91 -21.98
CA LYS A 11 -4.69 -15.27 -23.06
C LYS A 11 -5.41 -13.99 -22.65
N SER A 12 -5.68 -13.81 -21.37
CA SER A 12 -6.36 -12.60 -20.88
C SER A 12 -5.48 -11.35 -20.96
N HIS A 13 -4.20 -11.51 -21.31
CA HIS A 13 -3.24 -10.41 -21.39
C HIS A 13 -3.14 -9.61 -20.09
N MET A 14 -3.32 -10.28 -18.95
CA MET A 14 -3.14 -9.65 -17.66
C MET A 14 -1.72 -9.14 -17.51
N LYS A 15 -1.61 -7.93 -17.00
CA LYS A 15 -0.34 -7.37 -16.60
C LYS A 15 0.20 -8.14 -15.41
N LEU A 16 1.44 -8.61 -15.48
CA LEU A 16 2.05 -9.46 -14.46
C LEU A 16 3.21 -8.80 -13.72
N ASN A 17 3.75 -7.71 -14.25
CA ASN A 17 4.80 -6.99 -13.56
C ASN A 17 4.49 -5.49 -13.51
N PHE A 18 4.98 -4.84 -12.48
CA PHE A 18 4.64 -3.46 -12.17
C PHE A 18 5.89 -2.71 -11.78
N ASP A 19 6.15 -1.58 -12.45
CA ASP A 19 7.29 -0.73 -12.14
C ASP A 19 6.92 0.23 -11.01
N THR A 20 7.25 -0.14 -9.78
CA THR A 20 6.93 0.67 -8.62
C THR A 20 7.61 2.04 -8.65
N LYS A 21 8.80 2.14 -9.22
CA LYS A 21 9.48 3.43 -9.37
C LYS A 21 8.70 4.41 -10.23
N LYS A 22 8.11 3.90 -11.31
CA LYS A 22 7.27 4.71 -12.20
C LYS A 22 6.07 5.28 -11.45
N TYR A 23 5.39 4.45 -10.67
CA TYR A 23 4.23 4.90 -9.88
C TYR A 23 4.63 5.90 -8.81
N ILE A 24 5.75 5.68 -8.14
CA ILE A 24 6.28 6.62 -7.15
C ILE A 24 6.55 7.98 -7.79
N ASP A 25 7.22 8.00 -8.95
CA ASP A 25 7.52 9.24 -9.66
C ASP A 25 6.23 9.96 -10.11
N GLU A 26 5.24 9.21 -10.55
CA GLU A 26 3.93 9.78 -10.92
C GLU A 26 3.23 10.40 -9.72
N ILE A 27 3.25 9.73 -8.57
CA ILE A 27 2.66 10.24 -7.33
C ILE A 27 3.33 11.57 -6.93
N ARG A 28 4.64 11.65 -7.01
CA ARG A 28 5.39 12.87 -6.66
C ARG A 28 4.98 14.08 -7.49
N LYS A 29 4.42 13.87 -8.67
CA LYS A 29 3.99 14.93 -9.60
C LYS A 29 2.52 15.28 -9.48
N ASN A 30 1.75 14.54 -8.68
CA ASN A 30 0.31 14.68 -8.56
C ASN A 30 -0.09 14.99 -7.13
N ASP A 31 -1.34 15.39 -6.94
CA ASP A 31 -1.89 15.68 -5.62
C ASP A 31 -2.29 14.43 -4.84
N ASN A 32 -2.40 13.30 -5.51
CA ASN A 32 -2.77 12.05 -4.87
C ASN A 32 -1.53 11.33 -4.35
N TYR A 33 -1.54 10.93 -3.09
CA TYR A 33 -0.39 10.33 -2.43
C TYR A 33 -0.30 8.81 -2.57
N PHE A 34 -1.21 8.18 -3.28
CA PHE A 34 -1.19 6.72 -3.45
C PHE A 34 -1.64 6.31 -4.85
N HIS A 35 -1.26 5.10 -5.24
CA HIS A 35 -1.69 4.49 -6.49
C HIS A 35 -1.84 2.98 -6.30
N THR A 36 -3.04 2.48 -6.56
CA THR A 36 -3.33 1.04 -6.51
C THR A 36 -3.15 0.47 -7.91
N PHE A 37 -2.18 -0.43 -8.08
CA PHE A 37 -1.84 -1.00 -9.39
C PHE A 37 -2.34 -2.44 -9.57
N ILE A 38 -2.79 -3.10 -8.52
CA ILE A 38 -3.53 -4.37 -8.57
C ILE A 38 -4.81 -4.15 -7.78
N ASN A 39 -5.96 -4.43 -8.38
CA ASN A 39 -7.24 -4.29 -7.67
C ASN A 39 -8.21 -5.36 -8.15
N ARG A 40 -8.30 -6.44 -7.38
CA ARG A 40 -9.13 -7.60 -7.66
C ARG A 40 -9.94 -7.97 -6.41
N GLU A 41 -10.93 -8.85 -6.58
CA GLU A 41 -11.77 -9.29 -5.45
C GLU A 41 -10.97 -9.89 -4.29
N THR A 42 -9.85 -10.54 -4.60
CA THR A 42 -9.08 -11.29 -3.60
C THR A 42 -7.77 -10.62 -3.21
N LEU A 43 -7.38 -9.57 -3.90
CA LEU A 43 -6.10 -8.92 -3.67
C LEU A 43 -6.08 -7.53 -4.28
N ALA A 44 -5.64 -6.56 -3.49
CA ALA A 44 -5.24 -5.27 -4.00
C ALA A 44 -3.83 -4.95 -3.53
N ALA A 45 -3.07 -4.27 -4.36
CA ALA A 45 -1.72 -3.84 -4.02
C ALA A 45 -1.43 -2.48 -4.64
N GLY A 46 -0.65 -1.70 -3.93
CA GLY A 46 -0.28 -0.37 -4.40
C GLY A 46 0.88 0.22 -3.61
N VAL A 47 1.14 1.47 -3.87
CA VAL A 47 2.19 2.22 -3.21
C VAL A 47 1.64 3.57 -2.76
N LEU A 48 2.05 4.00 -1.57
CA LEU A 48 1.80 5.35 -1.09
C LEU A 48 3.12 6.08 -0.87
N VAL A 49 3.08 7.38 -1.09
CA VAL A 49 4.23 8.28 -0.90
C VAL A 49 3.73 9.51 -0.17
N LEU A 50 4.17 9.67 1.07
CA LEU A 50 3.80 10.81 1.91
C LEU A 50 5.01 11.69 2.14
N GLN A 51 4.85 12.99 1.84
CA GLN A 51 5.84 13.99 2.22
C GLN A 51 5.62 14.40 3.68
N PRO A 52 6.66 14.91 4.37
CA PRO A 52 6.46 15.44 5.73
C PRO A 52 5.33 16.44 5.77
N GLY A 53 4.41 16.27 6.72
CA GLY A 53 3.26 17.14 6.89
C GLY A 53 2.05 16.83 6.03
N GLU A 54 2.18 15.93 5.06
CA GLU A 54 1.01 15.46 4.30
C GLU A 54 0.11 14.59 5.17
N GLU A 55 -1.18 14.74 4.98
CA GLU A 55 -2.17 13.98 5.72
C GLU A 55 -2.52 12.68 4.99
N ASP A 56 -2.46 11.57 5.72
CA ASP A 56 -2.97 10.28 5.27
C ASP A 56 -4.47 10.22 5.61
N THR A 57 -5.31 10.32 4.59
CA THR A 57 -6.76 10.44 4.76
C THR A 57 -7.50 9.14 4.53
N GLN A 58 -6.81 8.01 4.57
CA GLN A 58 -7.44 6.72 4.32
C GLN A 58 -8.50 6.38 5.37
N THR A 59 -9.51 5.62 4.93
CA THR A 59 -10.56 5.10 5.80
C THR A 59 -10.33 3.62 6.06
N PRO A 60 -10.92 3.05 7.14
CA PRO A 60 -10.80 1.62 7.39
C PRO A 60 -11.27 0.79 6.19
N HIS A 61 -10.56 -0.30 5.91
CA HIS A 61 -10.90 -1.25 4.86
C HIS A 61 -11.59 -2.46 5.45
N ASP A 62 -12.43 -3.12 4.66
CA ASP A 62 -13.15 -4.31 5.08
C ASP A 62 -12.38 -5.61 4.82
N SER A 63 -11.08 -5.50 4.64
CA SER A 63 -10.17 -6.64 4.51
C SER A 63 -8.91 -6.39 5.33
N ASP A 64 -8.25 -7.47 5.71
CA ASP A 64 -6.94 -7.37 6.36
C ASP A 64 -5.93 -6.78 5.38
N GLU A 65 -4.96 -6.06 5.93
CA GLU A 65 -3.93 -5.47 5.09
C GLU A 65 -2.55 -5.57 5.70
N VAL A 66 -1.55 -5.51 4.83
CA VAL A 66 -0.14 -5.53 5.20
C VAL A 66 0.54 -4.35 4.54
N TYR A 67 1.37 -3.66 5.30
CA TYR A 67 2.24 -2.60 4.81
C TYR A 67 3.69 -3.06 4.83
N TYR A 68 4.44 -2.69 3.80
CA TYR A 68 5.88 -2.86 3.77
C TYR A 68 6.54 -1.48 3.60
N VAL A 69 7.35 -1.07 4.58
CA VAL A 69 8.02 0.24 4.54
C VAL A 69 9.28 0.12 3.69
N VAL A 70 9.24 0.78 2.54
CA VAL A 70 10.38 0.81 1.59
C VAL A 70 11.40 1.84 2.01
N LYS A 71 10.94 3.03 2.42
CA LYS A 71 11.80 4.17 2.72
C LYS A 71 11.10 5.12 3.68
N GLY A 72 11.87 5.74 4.55
CA GLY A 72 11.37 6.80 5.42
C GLY A 72 11.25 6.40 6.86
N ASP A 73 10.54 7.21 7.61
CA ASP A 73 10.30 7.05 9.04
C ASP A 73 8.87 7.45 9.37
N GLY A 74 8.57 7.55 10.64
CA GLY A 74 7.30 8.04 11.12
C GLY A 74 6.59 7.04 12.03
N PHE A 75 5.27 7.14 12.04
CA PHE A 75 4.41 6.33 12.92
C PHE A 75 3.21 5.80 12.14
N LEU A 76 2.76 4.63 12.53
CA LEU A 76 1.47 4.09 12.12
C LEU A 76 0.57 4.12 13.36
N LYS A 77 -0.50 4.90 13.30
CA LYS A 77 -1.52 4.89 14.34
C LYS A 77 -2.51 3.78 14.01
N ILE A 78 -2.70 2.87 14.96
CA ILE A 78 -3.68 1.79 14.84
C ILE A 78 -4.56 1.84 16.08
N ASN A 79 -5.85 2.12 15.87
CA ASN A 79 -6.84 2.15 16.93
C ASN A 79 -6.38 2.97 18.13
N LYS A 80 -5.93 4.21 17.91
CA LYS A 80 -5.47 5.20 18.89
C LYS A 80 -4.09 4.92 19.52
N LYS A 81 -3.39 3.88 19.10
CA LYS A 81 -2.01 3.62 19.54
C LYS A 81 -1.03 3.96 18.45
N ASP A 82 0.09 4.56 18.82
CA ASP A 82 1.15 4.95 17.90
C ASP A 82 2.26 3.92 17.89
N TYR A 83 2.59 3.43 16.71
CA TYR A 83 3.66 2.45 16.52
C TYR A 83 4.73 3.08 15.64
N PRO A 84 5.99 3.19 16.11
CA PRO A 84 7.06 3.68 15.26
C PRO A 84 7.31 2.70 14.12
N ILE A 85 7.54 3.24 12.94
CA ILE A 85 7.83 2.43 11.76
C ILE A 85 9.25 2.64 11.28
N SER A 86 9.79 1.65 10.60
CA SER A 86 11.15 1.73 10.05
C SER A 86 11.26 0.94 8.76
N GLU A 87 12.23 1.34 7.95
CA GLU A 87 12.51 0.71 6.65
C GLU A 87 12.73 -0.78 6.78
N GLY A 88 12.20 -1.53 5.81
CA GLY A 88 12.37 -2.97 5.72
C GLY A 88 11.44 -3.79 6.60
N LYS A 89 10.56 -3.16 7.35
CA LYS A 89 9.60 -3.87 8.20
C LYS A 89 8.20 -3.91 7.61
N MET A 90 7.48 -4.95 7.97
CA MET A 90 6.08 -5.12 7.60
C MET A 90 5.18 -4.92 8.82
N TYR A 91 4.00 -4.37 8.57
CA TYR A 91 3.01 -4.08 9.62
C TYR A 91 1.66 -4.62 9.19
N PHE A 92 1.02 -5.35 10.10
CA PHE A 92 -0.30 -5.92 9.85
C PHE A 92 -1.38 -5.04 10.46
N VAL A 93 -2.44 -4.78 9.69
CA VAL A 93 -3.62 -4.06 10.17
C VAL A 93 -4.84 -4.93 9.89
N GLN A 94 -5.56 -5.25 10.96
CA GLN A 94 -6.79 -6.02 10.89
C GLN A 94 -7.88 -5.21 10.18
N LYS A 95 -8.77 -5.91 9.48
CA LYS A 95 -9.91 -5.29 8.82
C LYS A 95 -10.73 -4.43 9.78
N ASP A 96 -11.34 -3.38 9.27
CA ASP A 96 -12.25 -2.48 9.98
C ASP A 96 -11.61 -1.69 11.13
N VAL A 97 -10.28 -1.71 11.24
CA VAL A 97 -9.56 -0.96 12.27
C VAL A 97 -9.09 0.37 11.69
N GLU A 98 -9.39 1.45 12.41
CA GLU A 98 -8.93 2.78 12.05
C GLU A 98 -7.41 2.89 12.14
N HIS A 99 -6.78 3.40 11.10
CA HIS A 99 -5.33 3.53 11.04
C HIS A 99 -4.91 4.60 10.03
N TYR A 100 -3.73 5.19 10.27
CA TYR A 100 -3.11 6.11 9.32
C TYR A 100 -1.64 6.33 9.68
N PHE A 101 -0.86 6.71 8.66
CA PHE A 101 0.54 7.09 8.84
C PHE A 101 0.64 8.57 9.18
N PHE A 102 1.62 8.94 10.00
CA PHE A 102 1.87 10.32 10.37
C PHE A 102 3.26 10.52 10.94
N GLY A 103 3.68 11.76 11.09
CA GLY A 103 4.90 12.13 11.81
C GLY A 103 6.20 11.77 11.13
N ASN A 104 6.16 11.49 9.83
CA ASN A 104 7.39 11.25 9.08
C ASN A 104 8.18 12.56 8.93
N THR A 105 9.50 12.47 9.12
CA THR A 105 10.41 13.61 9.01
C THR A 105 11.02 13.73 7.63
N ARG A 106 10.84 12.72 6.80
CA ARG A 106 11.30 12.65 5.41
C ARG A 106 10.27 11.88 4.60
N GLU A 107 10.46 11.82 3.29
CA GLU A 107 9.55 11.11 2.40
C GLU A 107 9.36 9.67 2.86
N LEU A 108 8.10 9.26 3.03
CA LEU A 108 7.72 7.91 3.42
C LEU A 108 7.16 7.19 2.21
N ILE A 109 7.73 6.03 1.89
CA ILE A 109 7.28 5.17 0.79
C ILE A 109 6.89 3.82 1.37
N VAL A 110 5.64 3.43 1.15
CA VAL A 110 5.07 2.18 1.69
C VAL A 110 4.34 1.44 0.59
N LEU A 111 4.62 0.15 0.46
CA LEU A 111 3.79 -0.76 -0.34
C LEU A 111 2.65 -1.26 0.52
N TYR A 112 1.45 -1.33 -0.03
CA TYR A 112 0.29 -1.84 0.69
C TYR A 112 -0.35 -2.99 -0.07
N PHE A 113 -0.90 -3.93 0.71
CA PHE A 113 -1.54 -5.14 0.20
C PHE A 113 -2.82 -5.38 0.99
N PHE A 114 -3.95 -5.51 0.30
CA PHE A 114 -5.24 -5.84 0.91
C PHE A 114 -5.66 -7.24 0.51
N GLY A 115 -6.27 -7.97 1.42
CA GLY A 115 -6.86 -9.28 1.13
C GLY A 115 -8.22 -9.20 0.45
N GLY A 116 -8.49 -8.12 -0.26
CA GLY A 116 -9.71 -7.86 -0.99
C GLY A 116 -9.53 -6.64 -1.88
N PRO A 117 -10.60 -6.15 -2.52
CA PRO A 117 -10.48 -4.99 -3.38
C PRO A 117 -10.20 -3.72 -2.60
N ASP A 118 -9.52 -2.80 -3.26
CA ASP A 118 -9.35 -1.44 -2.77
C ASP A 118 -10.58 -0.64 -3.23
N SER A 119 -11.46 -0.42 -2.30
CA SER A 119 -12.74 0.27 -2.55
C SER A 119 -12.83 1.60 -1.84
#